data_b230f9b52cf8e7d7de4c082e10506ef2
#
_entry.id   b230f9b52cf8e7d7de4c082e10506ef2
#
_cell.length_a   1.000
_cell.length_b   1.000
_cell.length_c   1.000
_cell.angle_alpha   90.00
_cell.angle_beta   90.00
_cell.angle_gamma   90.00
#
_symmetry.space_group_name_H-M   'P 1'
#
loop_
_entity.id
_entity.type
_entity.pdbx_description
1 polymer ?
#
loop_
_entity_poly.entity_id
_entity_poly.type
_entity_poly.pdbx_seq_one_letter_code
_entity_poly.pdbx_strand_id
1 'polypeptide(L)'
;MTVCILGNSLTALTLAKILVNYEIDVDVIFNKKNYKINDTRTIGISKSNIDFFNTNIINIEKLIWNIKAIEIFTENFSKEKLINFKADKSQLFSIIKNYELHQLLNKELSKSKFFRSKFLTEKNLSYLNKYELVINCDSFNSITKKYFSKKISKKYNSTAYTTIISHDKIINNTAVQIFTKKGPLAFLPISNKKTSIVYSVHNSNNGEEENIKELIKDKNFKYKIKDIEKINNFELKSFNLRSYYHKNILAFGDLLHRVHPLAGQGFNMTIRDIKVLSEIIKKRLDIGLLLDSSVGLEFQNKIKHKNFIFSNGIDLIHEFFNIERKTRTNFLSKSVKLVVSQPTINKMFSKIADKGTLF
;
A
#
# COMPACT_ATOMS: atom_id res chain seq x y z
N MET A 1 2.96 30.12 7.08
CA MET A 1 3.21 28.86 7.81
C MET A 1 3.74 27.82 6.85
N THR A 2 4.83 27.13 7.18
CA THR A 2 5.48 26.18 6.27
C THR A 2 5.62 24.80 6.92
N VAL A 3 5.10 23.76 6.29
CA VAL A 3 5.25 22.36 6.69
C VAL A 3 6.42 21.74 5.92
N CYS A 4 7.31 21.03 6.64
CA CYS A 4 8.38 20.27 6.02
C CYS A 4 7.99 18.80 5.87
N ILE A 5 8.17 18.23 4.68
CA ILE A 5 8.00 16.80 4.42
C ILE A 5 9.35 16.21 4.02
N LEU A 6 9.82 15.21 4.76
CA LEU A 6 11.05 14.50 4.46
C LEU A 6 10.78 13.25 3.63
N GLY A 7 11.42 13.17 2.47
CA GLY A 7 11.27 12.09 1.49
C GLY A 7 10.48 12.51 0.25
N ASN A 8 10.65 11.74 -0.84
CA ASN A 8 9.97 11.96 -2.13
C ASN A 8 9.19 10.70 -2.57
N SER A 9 8.68 9.96 -1.59
CA SER A 9 7.84 8.78 -1.85
C SER A 9 6.46 9.20 -2.35
N LEU A 10 5.70 8.24 -2.91
CA LEU A 10 4.32 8.47 -3.29
C LEU A 10 3.49 9.03 -2.12
N THR A 11 3.71 8.53 -0.91
CA THR A 11 3.08 9.04 0.33
C THR A 11 3.41 10.50 0.57
N ALA A 12 4.69 10.88 0.47
CA ALA A 12 5.14 12.26 0.69
C ALA A 12 4.49 13.23 -0.30
N LEU A 13 4.46 12.86 -1.59
CA LEU A 13 3.85 13.69 -2.63
C LEU A 13 2.32 13.77 -2.51
N THR A 14 1.66 12.67 -2.14
CA THR A 14 0.22 12.65 -1.91
C THR A 14 -0.16 13.59 -0.75
N LEU A 15 0.59 13.51 0.35
CA LEU A 15 0.41 14.40 1.49
C LEU A 15 0.74 15.86 1.14
N ALA A 16 1.85 16.10 0.42
CA ALA A 16 2.19 17.45 -0.05
C ALA A 16 1.06 18.05 -0.88
N LYS A 17 0.46 17.26 -1.79
CA LYS A 17 -0.60 17.74 -2.68
C LYS A 17 -1.86 18.16 -1.92
N ILE A 18 -2.30 17.40 -0.91
CA ILE A 18 -3.47 17.80 -0.12
C ILE A 18 -3.20 19.04 0.74
N LEU A 19 -1.98 19.18 1.30
CA LEU A 19 -1.61 20.40 2.05
C LEU A 19 -1.52 21.64 1.15
N VAL A 20 -0.96 21.46 -0.04
CA VAL A 20 -0.93 22.53 -1.05
C VAL A 20 -2.34 22.93 -1.51
N ASN A 21 -3.28 21.98 -1.59
CA ASN A 21 -4.69 22.28 -1.88
C ASN A 21 -5.37 23.08 -0.74
N TYR A 22 -4.82 23.05 0.48
CA TYR A 22 -5.22 23.91 1.61
C TYR A 22 -4.43 25.22 1.69
N GLU A 23 -3.69 25.57 0.63
CA GLU A 23 -2.86 26.78 0.54
C GLU A 23 -1.75 26.85 1.61
N ILE A 24 -1.30 25.69 2.11
CA ILE A 24 -0.18 25.58 3.05
C ILE A 24 1.12 25.55 2.25
N ASP A 25 2.11 26.35 2.65
CA ASP A 25 3.48 26.24 2.13
C ASP A 25 4.09 24.90 2.52
N VAL A 26 4.57 24.15 1.54
CA VAL A 26 5.17 22.82 1.73
C VAL A 26 6.58 22.78 1.15
N ASP A 27 7.55 22.48 2.02
CA ASP A 27 8.93 22.16 1.62
C ASP A 27 9.11 20.63 1.61
N VAL A 28 9.24 20.01 0.44
CA VAL A 28 9.61 18.59 0.31
C VAL A 28 11.13 18.46 0.20
N ILE A 29 11.74 17.79 1.17
CA ILE A 29 13.19 17.68 1.29
C ILE A 29 13.59 16.21 1.21
N PHE A 30 14.49 15.85 0.29
CA PHE A 30 14.90 14.45 0.11
C PHE A 30 16.33 14.30 -0.39
N ASN A 31 16.89 13.10 -0.16
CA ASN A 31 18.21 12.74 -0.68
C ASN A 31 18.07 12.07 -2.06
N LYS A 32 18.73 12.63 -3.07
CA LYS A 32 18.69 12.12 -4.45
C LYS A 32 19.20 10.67 -4.56
N LYS A 33 20.14 10.25 -3.71
CA LYS A 33 20.74 8.91 -3.74
C LYS A 33 19.76 7.79 -3.29
N ASN A 34 18.77 8.11 -2.48
CA ASN A 34 17.87 7.12 -1.88
C ASN A 34 16.60 6.86 -2.69
N TYR A 35 16.47 7.47 -3.89
CA TYR A 35 15.22 7.46 -4.61
C TYR A 35 15.33 6.75 -5.96
N LYS A 36 14.84 5.52 -6.05
CA LYS A 36 14.56 4.81 -7.31
C LYS A 36 13.08 4.46 -7.35
N ILE A 37 12.37 4.96 -8.36
CA ILE A 37 11.01 4.52 -8.64
C ILE A 37 11.07 3.18 -9.37
N ASN A 38 10.36 2.20 -8.84
CA ASN A 38 10.17 0.92 -9.51
C ASN A 38 9.00 1.08 -10.51
N ASP A 39 9.27 0.97 -11.79
CA ASP A 39 8.32 1.15 -12.90
C ASP A 39 7.35 -0.04 -13.04
N THR A 40 7.72 -1.22 -12.54
CA THR A 40 6.86 -2.42 -12.57
C THR A 40 5.91 -2.52 -11.37
N ARG A 41 6.09 -1.67 -10.33
CA ARG A 41 5.26 -1.71 -9.13
C ARG A 41 3.88 -1.14 -9.40
N THR A 42 2.85 -1.92 -9.07
CA THR A 42 1.46 -1.50 -9.09
C THR A 42 0.87 -1.42 -7.68
N ILE A 43 -0.20 -0.67 -7.54
CA ILE A 43 -0.91 -0.44 -6.28
C ILE A 43 -2.38 -0.70 -6.50
N GLY A 44 -3.01 -1.45 -5.59
CA GLY A 44 -4.46 -1.56 -5.51
C GLY A 44 -5.02 -0.42 -4.66
N ILE A 45 -6.01 0.31 -5.18
CA ILE A 45 -6.68 1.39 -4.44
C ILE A 45 -8.16 1.04 -4.32
N SER A 46 -8.69 1.08 -3.09
CA SER A 46 -10.11 0.83 -2.82
C SER A 46 -10.99 1.96 -3.34
N LYS A 47 -12.26 1.67 -3.60
CA LYS A 47 -13.19 2.66 -4.15
C LYS A 47 -13.31 3.90 -3.27
N SER A 48 -13.48 3.74 -1.97
CA SER A 48 -13.59 4.87 -1.03
C SER A 48 -12.33 5.74 -1.01
N ASN A 49 -11.14 5.13 -1.18
CA ASN A 49 -9.89 5.86 -1.27
C ASN A 49 -9.72 6.57 -2.62
N ILE A 50 -10.24 6.01 -3.73
CA ILE A 50 -10.28 6.71 -5.04
C ILE A 50 -11.18 7.92 -4.95
N ASP A 51 -12.37 7.79 -4.38
CA ASP A 51 -13.32 8.89 -4.20
C ASP A 51 -12.68 10.03 -3.38
N PHE A 52 -12.02 9.68 -2.26
CA PHE A 52 -11.27 10.65 -1.46
C PHE A 52 -10.13 11.31 -2.25
N PHE A 53 -9.38 10.53 -3.02
CA PHE A 53 -8.26 11.02 -3.82
C PHE A 53 -8.71 12.01 -4.87
N ASN A 54 -9.77 11.67 -5.62
CA ASN A 54 -10.33 12.49 -6.68
C ASN A 54 -10.94 13.80 -6.15
N THR A 55 -11.56 13.77 -4.97
CA THR A 55 -12.21 14.93 -4.37
C THR A 55 -11.22 15.87 -3.69
N ASN A 56 -10.21 15.33 -2.97
CA ASN A 56 -9.41 16.14 -2.06
C ASN A 56 -7.95 16.33 -2.52
N ILE A 57 -7.43 15.47 -3.38
CA ILE A 57 -6.02 15.47 -3.77
C ILE A 57 -5.88 15.84 -5.25
N ILE A 58 -6.21 14.91 -6.14
CA ILE A 58 -6.15 15.06 -7.59
C ILE A 58 -6.96 13.97 -8.27
N ASN A 59 -7.58 14.27 -9.41
CA ASN A 59 -8.31 13.29 -10.20
C ASN A 59 -7.34 12.29 -10.86
N ILE A 60 -7.55 10.99 -10.57
CA ILE A 60 -6.74 9.86 -11.05
C ILE A 60 -7.49 8.89 -11.96
N GLU A 61 -8.73 9.20 -12.37
CA GLU A 61 -9.59 8.32 -13.18
C GLU A 61 -8.92 7.83 -14.47
N LYS A 62 -8.07 8.65 -15.10
CA LYS A 62 -7.35 8.28 -16.32
C LYS A 62 -6.20 7.31 -16.11
N LEU A 63 -5.73 7.13 -14.88
CA LEU A 63 -4.58 6.29 -14.53
C LEU A 63 -4.99 4.94 -13.94
N ILE A 64 -6.25 4.78 -13.53
CA ILE A 64 -6.71 3.58 -12.86
C ILE A 64 -7.28 2.55 -13.83
N TRP A 65 -7.10 1.28 -13.49
CA TRP A 65 -7.74 0.15 -14.16
C TRP A 65 -8.75 -0.49 -13.21
N ASN A 66 -10.03 -0.45 -13.57
CA ASN A 66 -11.13 -0.87 -12.71
C ASN A 66 -11.26 -2.39 -12.65
N ILE A 67 -11.30 -2.94 -11.43
CA ILE A 67 -11.49 -4.35 -11.15
C ILE A 67 -12.93 -4.57 -10.68
N LYS A 68 -13.67 -5.39 -11.41
CA LYS A 68 -15.09 -5.72 -11.16
C LYS A 68 -15.26 -6.96 -10.31
N ALA A 69 -14.27 -7.87 -10.32
CA ALA A 69 -14.32 -9.10 -9.56
C ALA A 69 -12.93 -9.47 -8.99
N ILE A 70 -12.93 -10.15 -7.86
CA ILE A 70 -11.76 -10.80 -7.27
C ILE A 70 -12.09 -12.27 -7.11
N GLU A 71 -11.29 -13.12 -7.72
CA GLU A 71 -11.38 -14.57 -7.60
C GLU A 71 -10.21 -15.12 -6.80
N ILE A 72 -10.52 -15.86 -5.77
CA ILE A 72 -9.51 -16.49 -4.89
C ILE A 72 -9.55 -17.99 -5.09
N PHE A 73 -8.37 -18.57 -5.31
CA PHE A 73 -8.16 -20.00 -5.49
C PHE A 73 -7.14 -20.51 -4.48
N THR A 74 -7.19 -21.80 -4.20
CA THR A 74 -6.11 -22.52 -3.53
C THR A 74 -5.61 -23.64 -4.44
N GLU A 75 -4.34 -23.96 -4.36
CA GLU A 75 -3.73 -25.04 -5.15
C GLU A 75 -4.32 -26.42 -4.81
N ASN A 76 -4.86 -26.56 -3.60
CA ASN A 76 -5.46 -27.80 -3.13
C ASN A 76 -6.85 -28.09 -3.69
N PHE A 77 -7.55 -27.07 -4.21
CA PHE A 77 -8.82 -27.21 -4.90
C PHE A 77 -8.57 -27.02 -6.39
N SER A 78 -8.34 -28.09 -7.12
CA SER A 78 -8.09 -28.09 -8.55
C SER A 78 -9.15 -27.25 -9.30
N LYS A 79 -8.81 -25.98 -9.59
CA LYS A 79 -9.61 -24.99 -10.33
C LYS A 79 -10.95 -24.56 -9.69
N GLU A 80 -11.29 -24.97 -8.49
CA GLU A 80 -12.48 -24.51 -7.80
C GLU A 80 -12.23 -23.15 -7.12
N LYS A 81 -13.14 -22.20 -7.33
CA LYS A 81 -13.07 -20.90 -6.67
C LYS A 81 -13.36 -21.04 -5.19
N LEU A 82 -12.42 -20.62 -4.34
CA LEU A 82 -12.64 -20.57 -2.90
C LEU A 82 -13.61 -19.43 -2.56
N ILE A 83 -13.33 -18.23 -3.08
CA ILE A 83 -14.12 -17.02 -2.86
C ILE A 83 -14.25 -16.26 -4.17
N ASN A 84 -15.41 -15.65 -4.38
CA ASN A 84 -15.67 -14.79 -5.53
C ASN A 84 -16.36 -13.51 -5.04
N PHE A 85 -15.61 -12.40 -4.99
CA PHE A 85 -16.15 -11.09 -4.73
C PHE A 85 -16.51 -10.43 -6.06
N LYS A 86 -17.76 -9.98 -6.19
CA LYS A 86 -18.23 -9.22 -7.35
C LYS A 86 -18.77 -7.87 -6.92
N ALA A 87 -18.53 -6.85 -7.72
CA ALA A 87 -19.16 -5.55 -7.51
C ALA A 87 -20.61 -5.58 -7.98
N ASP A 88 -21.52 -5.06 -7.15
CA ASP A 88 -22.94 -4.99 -7.52
C ASP A 88 -23.19 -3.99 -8.65
N LYS A 89 -22.44 -2.89 -8.76
CA LYS A 89 -22.74 -1.78 -9.70
C LYS A 89 -21.57 -1.21 -10.49
N SER A 90 -20.29 -1.23 -10.00
CA SER A 90 -19.21 -0.54 -10.71
C SER A 90 -17.84 -1.21 -10.59
N GLN A 91 -17.21 -1.11 -9.43
CA GLN A 91 -15.86 -1.61 -9.16
C GLN A 91 -15.70 -1.99 -7.69
N LEU A 92 -14.85 -2.97 -7.41
CA LEU A 92 -14.43 -3.33 -6.05
C LEU A 92 -13.23 -2.49 -5.61
N PHE A 93 -12.24 -2.41 -6.49
CA PHE A 93 -11.03 -1.61 -6.33
C PHE A 93 -10.44 -1.34 -7.73
N SER A 94 -9.38 -0.54 -7.79
CA SER A 94 -8.67 -0.29 -9.04
C SER A 94 -7.18 -0.48 -8.87
N ILE A 95 -6.51 -0.79 -9.97
CA ILE A 95 -5.06 -0.89 -10.01
C ILE A 95 -4.50 0.35 -10.71
N ILE A 96 -3.43 0.90 -10.13
CA ILE A 96 -2.66 2.01 -10.70
C ILE A 96 -1.18 1.66 -10.69
N LYS A 97 -0.42 2.13 -11.67
CA LYS A 97 1.03 2.04 -11.65
C LYS A 97 1.61 3.11 -10.74
N ASN A 98 2.46 2.71 -9.81
CA ASN A 98 3.10 3.62 -8.85
C ASN A 98 3.84 4.77 -9.54
N TYR A 99 4.57 4.45 -10.61
CA TYR A 99 5.33 5.42 -11.39
C TYR A 99 4.45 6.51 -12.03
N GLU A 100 3.32 6.12 -12.65
CA GLU A 100 2.41 7.05 -13.32
C GLU A 100 1.76 8.02 -12.31
N LEU A 101 1.32 7.51 -11.15
CA LEU A 101 0.76 8.35 -10.09
C LEU A 101 1.80 9.31 -9.52
N HIS A 102 3.03 8.83 -9.31
CA HIS A 102 4.13 9.65 -8.81
C HIS A 102 4.46 10.79 -9.79
N GLN A 103 4.54 10.49 -11.10
CA GLN A 103 4.77 11.51 -12.13
C GLN A 103 3.65 12.57 -12.16
N LEU A 104 2.38 12.13 -12.08
CA LEU A 104 1.24 13.03 -12.06
C LEU A 104 1.33 13.99 -10.87
N LEU A 105 1.59 13.45 -9.65
CA LEU A 105 1.71 14.28 -8.44
C LEU A 105 2.86 15.27 -8.53
N ASN A 106 4.04 14.85 -8.99
CA ASN A 106 5.18 15.76 -9.18
C ASN A 106 4.85 16.89 -10.17
N LYS A 107 4.25 16.54 -11.32
CA LYS A 107 3.87 17.50 -12.36
C LYS A 107 2.89 18.55 -11.81
N GLU A 108 1.91 18.13 -11.04
CA GLU A 108 0.89 19.05 -10.51
C GLU A 108 1.41 19.88 -9.32
N LEU A 109 2.26 19.29 -8.48
CA LEU A 109 2.90 20.01 -7.39
C LEU A 109 3.86 21.10 -7.91
N SER A 110 4.64 20.82 -8.95
CA SER A 110 5.59 21.80 -9.52
C SER A 110 4.95 23.05 -10.11
N LYS A 111 3.64 23.04 -10.36
CA LYS A 111 2.87 24.21 -10.83
C LYS A 111 2.44 25.14 -9.69
N SER A 112 2.51 24.69 -8.44
CA SER A 112 1.96 25.43 -7.31
C SER A 112 3.00 26.35 -6.68
N LYS A 113 2.61 27.60 -6.39
CA LYS A 113 3.41 28.55 -5.61
C LYS A 113 3.66 28.13 -4.15
N PHE A 114 2.81 27.27 -3.60
CA PHE A 114 2.91 26.77 -2.25
C PHE A 114 3.85 25.53 -2.12
N PHE A 115 4.46 25.08 -3.21
CA PHE A 115 5.30 23.90 -3.23
C PHE A 115 6.76 24.23 -3.52
N ARG A 116 7.67 23.74 -2.72
CA ARG A 116 9.11 23.82 -2.95
C ARG A 116 9.74 22.44 -2.74
N SER A 117 10.58 22.02 -3.68
CA SER A 117 11.34 20.78 -3.62
C SER A 117 12.83 21.09 -3.45
N LYS A 118 13.48 20.48 -2.46
CA LYS A 118 14.88 20.73 -2.12
C LYS A 118 15.64 19.43 -1.94
N PHE A 119 16.88 19.39 -2.44
CA PHE A 119 17.80 18.28 -2.18
C PHE A 119 18.53 18.51 -0.86
N LEU A 120 18.61 17.44 -0.06
CA LEU A 120 19.35 17.44 1.18
C LEU A 120 20.78 16.92 0.97
N THR A 121 21.76 17.67 1.44
CA THR A 121 23.09 17.17 1.76
C THR A 121 23.12 16.84 3.26
N GLU A 122 23.37 15.58 3.62
CA GLU A 122 23.12 14.95 4.95
C GLU A 122 23.80 15.61 6.18
N LYS A 123 24.55 16.71 6.05
CA LYS A 123 25.47 17.13 7.10
C LYS A 123 24.86 17.97 8.25
N ASN A 124 23.66 18.48 8.14
CA ASN A 124 23.09 19.27 9.23
C ASN A 124 21.56 19.24 9.28
N LEU A 125 20.99 18.68 10.36
CA LEU A 125 19.54 18.63 10.57
C LEU A 125 19.00 19.84 11.34
N SER A 126 19.87 20.79 11.76
CA SER A 126 19.48 21.96 12.54
C SER A 126 18.49 22.86 11.80
N TYR A 127 18.49 22.84 10.45
CA TYR A 127 17.55 23.62 9.66
C TYR A 127 16.07 23.18 9.84
N LEU A 128 15.81 21.97 10.38
CA LEU A 128 14.46 21.52 10.68
C LEU A 128 13.81 22.26 11.83
N ASN A 129 14.60 22.88 12.70
CA ASN A 129 14.11 23.66 13.86
C ASN A 129 13.28 24.90 13.44
N LYS A 130 13.39 25.34 12.19
CA LYS A 130 12.59 26.46 11.67
C LYS A 130 11.16 26.08 11.30
N TYR A 131 10.85 24.77 11.19
CA TYR A 131 9.52 24.30 10.85
C TYR A 131 8.74 23.96 12.13
N GLU A 132 7.50 24.42 12.21
CA GLU A 132 6.59 24.07 13.29
C GLU A 132 6.20 22.61 13.26
N LEU A 133 6.01 22.04 12.04
CA LEU A 133 5.69 20.65 11.81
C LEU A 133 6.62 20.06 10.74
N VAL A 134 7.25 18.94 11.08
CA VAL A 134 8.05 18.13 10.18
C VAL A 134 7.39 16.75 10.03
N ILE A 135 7.06 16.35 8.80
CA ILE A 135 6.46 15.03 8.52
C ILE A 135 7.51 14.16 7.84
N ASN A 136 7.97 13.13 8.54
CA ASN A 136 9.02 12.23 8.05
C ASN A 136 8.43 11.01 7.35
N CYS A 137 8.54 10.97 6.03
CA CYS A 137 8.17 9.83 5.17
C CYS A 137 9.39 8.99 4.71
N ASP A 138 10.60 9.34 5.12
CA ASP A 138 11.85 8.66 4.72
C ASP A 138 12.30 7.67 5.80
N SER A 139 12.28 6.38 5.46
CA SER A 139 12.69 5.29 6.36
C SER A 139 14.20 5.17 6.54
N PHE A 140 15.01 5.88 5.74
CA PHE A 140 16.47 5.68 5.69
C PHE A 140 17.28 6.83 6.31
N ASN A 141 16.66 7.97 6.58
CA ASN A 141 17.35 9.14 7.11
C ASN A 141 17.80 8.95 8.59
N SER A 142 18.68 9.83 9.06
CA SER A 142 19.22 9.79 10.43
C SER A 142 18.16 10.04 11.50
N ILE A 143 17.11 10.82 11.21
CA ILE A 143 15.98 11.07 12.10
C ILE A 143 15.24 9.78 12.40
N THR A 144 14.95 8.99 11.36
CA THR A 144 14.30 7.67 11.50
C THR A 144 15.12 6.75 12.38
N LYS A 145 16.43 6.68 12.14
CA LYS A 145 17.34 5.83 12.93
C LYS A 145 17.37 6.28 14.40
N LYS A 146 17.37 7.57 14.67
CA LYS A 146 17.50 8.14 16.01
C LYS A 146 16.21 8.07 16.82
N TYR A 147 15.07 8.43 16.24
CA TYR A 147 13.83 8.64 16.99
C TYR A 147 12.74 7.60 16.71
N PHE A 148 12.79 6.91 15.56
CA PHE A 148 11.74 6.00 15.10
C PHE A 148 12.24 4.57 14.86
N SER A 149 13.18 4.12 15.69
CA SER A 149 13.76 2.76 15.63
C SER A 149 12.91 1.70 16.36
N LYS A 150 12.13 2.08 17.38
CA LYS A 150 11.34 1.15 18.20
C LYS A 150 10.08 0.71 17.46
N LYS A 151 10.11 -0.53 16.93
CA LYS A 151 9.03 -1.13 16.10
C LYS A 151 8.60 -2.47 16.69
N ILE A 152 7.31 -2.80 16.53
CA ILE A 152 6.81 -4.17 16.67
C ILE A 152 6.91 -4.77 15.27
N SER A 153 7.81 -5.70 15.04
CA SER A 153 8.08 -6.24 13.70
C SER A 153 7.91 -7.75 13.64
N LYS A 154 7.46 -8.23 12.48
CA LYS A 154 7.36 -9.64 12.13
C LYS A 154 8.06 -9.87 10.79
N LYS A 155 8.90 -10.90 10.73
CA LYS A 155 9.51 -11.40 9.50
C LYS A 155 8.72 -12.59 9.00
N TYR A 156 8.40 -12.63 7.72
CA TYR A 156 7.62 -13.73 7.13
C TYR A 156 8.49 -14.85 6.57
N ASN A 157 9.81 -14.68 6.56
CA ASN A 157 10.74 -15.56 5.87
C ASN A 157 10.31 -15.83 4.43
N SER A 158 9.93 -14.76 3.74
CA SER A 158 9.39 -14.79 2.39
C SER A 158 9.89 -13.59 1.59
N THR A 159 10.04 -13.77 0.28
CA THR A 159 10.42 -12.75 -0.68
C THR A 159 9.25 -12.48 -1.63
N ALA A 160 8.90 -11.23 -1.82
CA ALA A 160 7.93 -10.84 -2.85
C ALA A 160 8.66 -10.56 -4.16
N TYR A 161 8.15 -11.14 -5.23
CA TYR A 161 8.57 -10.93 -6.61
C TYR A 161 7.48 -10.18 -7.35
N THR A 162 7.84 -9.13 -8.08
CA THR A 162 6.92 -8.32 -8.86
C THR A 162 7.38 -8.20 -10.29
N THR A 163 6.45 -8.36 -11.24
CA THR A 163 6.69 -8.18 -12.66
C THR A 163 5.39 -7.82 -13.38
N ILE A 164 5.48 -7.52 -14.67
CA ILE A 164 4.33 -7.33 -15.55
C ILE A 164 4.40 -8.39 -16.65
N ILE A 165 3.30 -9.08 -16.90
CA ILE A 165 3.14 -9.96 -18.05
C ILE A 165 2.37 -9.24 -19.15
N SER A 166 2.83 -9.42 -20.40
CA SER A 166 2.08 -9.09 -21.62
C SER A 166 1.42 -10.34 -22.16
N HIS A 167 0.17 -10.24 -22.58
CA HIS A 167 -0.64 -11.38 -23.05
C HIS A 167 -1.57 -10.97 -24.19
N ASP A 168 -2.24 -11.94 -24.83
CA ASP A 168 -3.26 -11.66 -25.83
C ASP A 168 -4.38 -10.79 -25.24
N LYS A 169 -5.03 -9.99 -26.11
CA LYS A 169 -6.11 -9.09 -25.69
C LYS A 169 -7.30 -9.90 -25.17
N ILE A 170 -7.70 -9.63 -23.93
CA ILE A 170 -8.90 -10.21 -23.29
C ILE A 170 -9.68 -9.14 -22.55
N ILE A 171 -10.93 -9.41 -22.17
CA ILE A 171 -11.64 -8.60 -21.16
C ILE A 171 -10.98 -8.89 -19.82
N ASN A 172 -10.20 -7.93 -19.32
CA ASN A 172 -9.30 -8.12 -18.17
C ASN A 172 -9.70 -7.25 -16.98
N ASN A 173 -10.83 -7.55 -16.36
CA ASN A 173 -11.38 -6.79 -15.21
C ASN A 173 -11.56 -7.63 -13.94
N THR A 174 -10.97 -8.83 -13.90
CA THR A 174 -11.03 -9.75 -12.77
C THR A 174 -9.62 -10.01 -12.24
N ALA A 175 -9.35 -9.59 -11.01
CA ALA A 175 -8.14 -9.94 -10.30
C ALA A 175 -8.21 -11.40 -9.80
N VAL A 176 -7.08 -12.10 -9.86
CA VAL A 176 -6.99 -13.50 -9.42
C VAL A 176 -5.93 -13.61 -8.34
N GLN A 177 -6.28 -14.22 -7.22
CA GLN A 177 -5.35 -14.57 -6.14
C GLN A 177 -5.31 -16.09 -5.99
N ILE A 178 -4.12 -16.68 -6.05
CA ILE A 178 -3.92 -18.12 -5.87
C ILE A 178 -3.06 -18.33 -4.63
N PHE A 179 -3.55 -19.06 -3.65
CA PHE A 179 -2.74 -19.52 -2.53
C PHE A 179 -2.05 -20.83 -2.92
N THR A 180 -0.77 -20.72 -3.33
CA THR A 180 0.06 -21.85 -3.74
C THR A 180 0.81 -22.45 -2.54
N LYS A 181 1.37 -23.64 -2.70
CA LYS A 181 2.26 -24.28 -1.70
C LYS A 181 3.50 -23.44 -1.39
N LYS A 182 3.96 -22.59 -2.32
CA LYS A 182 5.10 -21.70 -2.13
C LYS A 182 4.71 -20.33 -1.55
N GLY A 183 3.44 -19.97 -1.61
CA GLY A 183 2.88 -18.73 -1.10
C GLY A 183 1.86 -18.08 -2.03
N PRO A 184 1.30 -16.91 -1.67
CA PRO A 184 0.26 -16.26 -2.46
C PRO A 184 0.80 -15.63 -3.74
N LEU A 185 0.14 -15.94 -4.85
CA LEU A 185 0.37 -15.40 -6.19
C LEU A 185 -0.84 -14.59 -6.64
N ALA A 186 -0.65 -13.31 -6.99
CA ALA A 186 -1.70 -12.43 -7.48
C ALA A 186 -1.49 -12.04 -8.94
N PHE A 187 -2.55 -12.11 -9.72
CA PHE A 187 -2.67 -11.57 -11.07
C PHE A 187 -3.58 -10.34 -11.03
N LEU A 188 -3.01 -9.17 -11.23
CA LEU A 188 -3.67 -7.88 -11.08
C LEU A 188 -3.75 -7.18 -12.44
N PRO A 189 -4.91 -7.17 -13.12
CA PRO A 189 -5.08 -6.52 -14.41
C PRO A 189 -4.72 -5.04 -14.38
N ILE A 190 -3.97 -4.58 -15.39
CA ILE A 190 -3.64 -3.16 -15.60
C ILE A 190 -4.02 -2.66 -16.98
N SER A 191 -4.39 -3.57 -17.87
CA SER A 191 -5.01 -3.29 -19.17
C SER A 191 -5.58 -4.57 -19.77
N ASN A 192 -6.23 -4.47 -20.94
CA ASN A 192 -6.69 -5.66 -21.69
C ASN A 192 -5.56 -6.54 -22.25
N LYS A 193 -4.29 -6.06 -22.19
CA LYS A 193 -3.12 -6.77 -22.73
C LYS A 193 -1.99 -6.95 -21.71
N LYS A 194 -2.11 -6.35 -20.50
CA LYS A 194 -1.08 -6.40 -19.46
C LYS A 194 -1.68 -6.69 -18.11
N THR A 195 -0.97 -7.50 -17.32
CA THR A 195 -1.33 -7.88 -15.96
C THR A 195 -0.09 -7.80 -15.06
N SER A 196 -0.20 -7.12 -13.93
CA SER A 196 0.85 -7.10 -12.92
C SER A 196 0.79 -8.37 -12.08
N ILE A 197 1.95 -8.91 -11.77
CA ILE A 197 2.12 -10.10 -10.93
C ILE A 197 2.76 -9.71 -9.62
N VAL A 198 2.22 -10.23 -8.53
CA VAL A 198 2.84 -10.18 -7.20
C VAL A 198 2.88 -11.59 -6.65
N TYR A 199 4.07 -12.16 -6.54
CA TYR A 199 4.26 -13.51 -6.00
C TYR A 199 5.08 -13.45 -4.72
N SER A 200 4.47 -13.79 -3.60
CA SER A 200 5.15 -13.91 -2.31
C SER A 200 5.60 -15.35 -2.12
N VAL A 201 6.89 -15.60 -2.24
CA VAL A 201 7.46 -16.95 -2.15
C VAL A 201 8.14 -17.12 -0.79
N HIS A 202 7.82 -18.21 -0.10
CA HIS A 202 8.50 -18.58 1.14
C HIS A 202 9.93 -19.04 0.83
N ASN A 203 10.92 -18.49 1.53
CA ASN A 203 12.31 -18.84 1.31
C ASN A 203 12.53 -20.30 1.75
N SER A 204 12.98 -21.14 0.80
CA SER A 204 13.38 -22.52 1.11
C SER A 204 14.73 -22.51 1.82
N ASN A 205 14.95 -23.40 2.79
CA ASN A 205 16.23 -23.55 3.46
C ASN A 205 17.33 -24.15 2.54
N ASN A 206 16.96 -24.57 1.33
CA ASN A 206 17.83 -25.33 0.44
C ASN A 206 18.69 -24.48 -0.52
N GLY A 207 18.61 -23.14 -0.45
CA GLY A 207 19.48 -22.26 -1.25
C GLY A 207 19.27 -22.32 -2.78
N GLU A 208 18.27 -23.05 -3.28
CA GLU A 208 17.98 -23.13 -4.70
C GLU A 208 17.31 -21.82 -5.17
N GLU A 209 17.95 -21.15 -6.15
CA GLU A 209 17.32 -20.04 -6.87
C GLU A 209 16.09 -20.56 -7.63
N GLU A 210 14.92 -20.19 -7.15
CA GLU A 210 13.68 -20.59 -7.81
C GLU A 210 13.48 -19.82 -9.12
N ASN A 211 13.20 -20.56 -10.20
CA ASN A 211 12.83 -19.94 -11.47
C ASN A 211 11.42 -19.35 -11.39
N ILE A 212 11.33 -18.10 -10.93
CA ILE A 212 10.07 -17.38 -10.75
C ILE A 212 9.25 -17.28 -12.04
N LYS A 213 9.91 -17.18 -13.20
CA LYS A 213 9.20 -17.14 -14.49
C LYS A 213 8.47 -18.45 -14.78
N GLU A 214 9.07 -19.59 -14.51
CA GLU A 214 8.44 -20.90 -14.67
C GLU A 214 7.30 -21.08 -13.68
N LEU A 215 7.50 -20.70 -12.41
CA LEU A 215 6.43 -20.76 -11.40
C LEU A 215 5.20 -19.93 -11.77
N ILE A 216 5.41 -18.73 -12.34
CA ILE A 216 4.31 -17.88 -12.82
C ILE A 216 3.59 -18.58 -14.00
N LYS A 217 4.33 -19.16 -14.95
CA LYS A 217 3.75 -19.86 -16.10
C LYS A 217 2.96 -21.11 -15.67
N ASP A 218 3.49 -21.91 -14.76
CA ASP A 218 2.86 -23.12 -14.25
C ASP A 218 1.52 -22.85 -13.54
N LYS A 219 1.45 -21.77 -12.75
CA LYS A 219 0.23 -21.39 -12.03
C LYS A 219 -0.73 -20.53 -12.86
N ASN A 220 -0.32 -20.11 -14.06
CA ASN A 220 -1.17 -19.32 -14.94
C ASN A 220 -2.15 -20.21 -15.71
N PHE A 221 -3.44 -20.04 -15.47
CA PHE A 221 -4.51 -20.72 -16.19
C PHE A 221 -5.38 -19.79 -17.04
N LYS A 222 -5.10 -18.48 -17.02
CA LYS A 222 -5.99 -17.45 -17.60
C LYS A 222 -5.39 -16.77 -18.82
N TYR A 223 -4.07 -16.56 -18.85
CA TYR A 223 -3.43 -15.67 -19.80
C TYR A 223 -2.57 -16.46 -20.81
N LYS A 224 -2.69 -16.15 -22.09
CA LYS A 224 -1.72 -16.56 -23.11
C LYS A 224 -0.55 -15.59 -23.07
N ILE A 225 0.44 -15.90 -22.22
CA ILE A 225 1.59 -15.02 -21.95
C ILE A 225 2.48 -14.92 -23.19
N LYS A 226 2.80 -13.69 -23.60
CA LYS A 226 3.76 -13.35 -24.66
C LYS A 226 5.12 -13.00 -24.13
N ASP A 227 5.13 -12.22 -23.03
CA ASP A 227 6.37 -11.74 -22.42
C ASP A 227 6.21 -11.55 -20.91
N ILE A 228 7.32 -11.68 -20.18
CA ILE A 228 7.43 -11.40 -18.74
C ILE A 228 8.53 -10.37 -18.57
N GLU A 229 8.16 -9.16 -18.18
CA GLU A 229 9.07 -8.06 -17.94
C GLU A 229 10.11 -8.39 -16.83
N LYS A 230 11.06 -7.48 -16.58
CA LYS A 230 12.07 -7.65 -15.51
C LYS A 230 11.38 -7.94 -14.17
N ILE A 231 11.88 -8.98 -13.49
CA ILE A 231 11.42 -9.33 -12.15
C ILE A 231 12.20 -8.51 -11.12
N ASN A 232 11.48 -7.83 -10.24
CA ASN A 232 12.02 -7.15 -9.07
C ASN A 232 11.63 -7.92 -7.83
N ASN A 233 12.49 -7.90 -6.78
CA ASN A 233 12.19 -8.59 -5.53
C ASN A 233 12.46 -7.71 -4.31
N PHE A 234 11.83 -8.07 -3.19
CA PHE A 234 12.07 -7.47 -1.88
C PHE A 234 11.65 -8.42 -0.75
N GLU A 235 12.39 -8.38 0.35
CA GLU A 235 12.08 -9.18 1.55
C GLU A 235 10.76 -8.70 2.19
N LEU A 236 9.91 -9.66 2.58
CA LEU A 236 8.65 -9.37 3.24
C LEU A 236 8.82 -9.25 4.75
N LYS A 237 8.45 -8.07 5.25
CA LYS A 237 8.43 -7.74 6.68
C LYS A 237 7.19 -6.92 6.97
N SER A 238 6.51 -7.18 8.07
CA SER A 238 5.56 -6.23 8.65
C SER A 238 6.15 -5.56 9.87
N PHE A 239 5.68 -4.35 10.13
CA PHE A 239 5.94 -3.68 11.39
C PHE A 239 4.92 -2.59 11.65
N ASN A 240 4.77 -2.26 12.94
CA ASN A 240 4.09 -1.08 13.44
C ASN A 240 5.04 -0.28 14.33
N LEU A 241 5.10 1.01 14.12
CA LEU A 241 5.92 1.90 14.92
C LEU A 241 5.32 2.06 16.33
N ARG A 242 6.14 2.07 17.38
CA ARG A 242 5.64 2.21 18.76
C ARG A 242 5.26 3.65 19.12
N SER A 243 5.96 4.65 18.59
CA SER A 243 5.64 6.06 18.77
C SER A 243 5.62 6.75 17.41
N TYR A 244 4.57 7.50 17.11
CA TYR A 244 4.38 8.13 15.81
C TYR A 244 5.00 9.51 15.70
N TYR A 245 5.31 10.16 16.85
CA TYR A 245 5.90 11.49 16.86
C TYR A 245 7.03 11.61 17.89
N HIS A 246 7.90 12.58 17.66
CA HIS A 246 8.94 13.04 18.56
C HIS A 246 9.08 14.55 18.43
N LYS A 247 8.73 15.31 19.47
CA LYS A 247 8.63 16.78 19.41
C LYS A 247 7.71 17.19 18.24
N ASN A 248 8.18 18.08 17.35
CA ASN A 248 7.48 18.54 16.17
C ASN A 248 7.66 17.63 14.94
N ILE A 249 8.27 16.46 15.08
CA ILE A 249 8.51 15.52 13.99
C ILE A 249 7.51 14.37 14.08
N LEU A 250 6.67 14.21 13.04
CA LEU A 250 5.71 13.14 12.87
C LEU A 250 6.24 12.11 11.87
N ALA A 251 6.37 10.84 12.26
CA ALA A 251 6.59 9.73 11.32
C ALA A 251 5.35 9.47 10.49
N PHE A 252 5.50 9.13 9.18
CA PHE A 252 4.36 8.95 8.30
C PHE A 252 4.57 7.90 7.19
N GLY A 253 3.47 7.31 6.69
CA GLY A 253 3.46 6.35 5.60
C GLY A 253 4.16 5.03 5.94
N ASP A 254 4.98 4.52 5.02
CA ASP A 254 5.72 3.25 5.20
C ASP A 254 6.66 3.25 6.42
N LEU A 255 6.87 4.40 7.07
CA LEU A 255 7.59 4.50 8.33
C LEU A 255 6.73 4.15 9.52
N LEU A 256 5.42 4.44 9.49
CA LEU A 256 4.47 4.13 10.56
C LEU A 256 4.17 2.64 10.64
N HIS A 257 3.82 2.07 9.50
CA HIS A 257 3.38 0.68 9.37
C HIS A 257 3.76 0.12 8.00
N ARG A 258 4.09 -1.14 7.99
CA ARG A 258 4.23 -1.95 6.79
C ARG A 258 3.48 -3.25 7.00
N VAL A 259 2.63 -3.61 6.07
CA VAL A 259 1.82 -4.83 6.11
C VAL A 259 2.22 -5.79 5.00
N HIS A 260 1.85 -7.06 5.14
CA HIS A 260 2.01 -8.04 4.06
C HIS A 260 1.25 -7.55 2.81
N PRO A 261 1.81 -7.71 1.60
CA PRO A 261 1.19 -7.22 0.35
C PRO A 261 -0.09 -7.97 -0.07
N LEU A 262 -0.71 -8.71 0.83
CA LEU A 262 -2.03 -9.30 0.61
C LEU A 262 -3.03 -8.21 0.23
N ALA A 263 -3.68 -8.40 -0.92
CA ALA A 263 -4.73 -7.51 -1.44
C ALA A 263 -4.33 -6.02 -1.60
N GLY A 264 -3.03 -5.68 -1.67
CA GLY A 264 -2.56 -4.32 -1.92
C GLY A 264 -2.92 -3.28 -0.86
N GLN A 265 -3.13 -3.68 0.39
CA GLN A 265 -3.68 -2.81 1.44
C GLN A 265 -2.72 -1.76 2.01
N GLY A 266 -1.40 -1.85 1.76
CA GLY A 266 -0.43 -0.92 2.35
C GLY A 266 -0.71 0.56 2.02
N PHE A 267 -0.89 0.88 0.74
CA PHE A 267 -1.17 2.26 0.32
C PHE A 267 -2.58 2.72 0.72
N ASN A 268 -3.55 1.81 0.78
CA ASN A 268 -4.90 2.12 1.28
C ASN A 268 -4.89 2.56 2.75
N MET A 269 -4.07 1.93 3.60
CA MET A 269 -3.85 2.39 4.98
C MET A 269 -3.25 3.80 4.99
N THR A 270 -2.22 4.04 4.16
CA THR A 270 -1.58 5.36 4.06
C THR A 270 -2.56 6.44 3.62
N ILE A 271 -3.46 6.18 2.66
CA ILE A 271 -4.49 7.16 2.25
C ILE A 271 -5.45 7.46 3.41
N ARG A 272 -5.85 6.47 4.18
CA ARG A 272 -6.67 6.67 5.39
C ARG A 272 -5.96 7.52 6.44
N ASP A 273 -4.65 7.29 6.63
CA ASP A 273 -3.82 8.12 7.51
C ASP A 273 -3.72 9.56 7.00
N ILE A 274 -3.54 9.75 5.69
CA ILE A 274 -3.54 11.08 5.05
C ILE A 274 -4.87 11.79 5.32
N LYS A 275 -6.00 11.10 5.16
CA LYS A 275 -7.33 11.64 5.44
C LYS A 275 -7.43 12.17 6.88
N VAL A 276 -7.07 11.35 7.87
CA VAL A 276 -7.13 11.75 9.28
C VAL A 276 -6.18 12.91 9.57
N LEU A 277 -4.94 12.87 9.09
CA LEU A 277 -3.98 13.95 9.31
C LEU A 277 -4.42 15.25 8.65
N SER A 278 -4.92 15.20 7.42
CA SER A 278 -5.41 16.39 6.71
C SER A 278 -6.64 17.00 7.39
N GLU A 279 -7.55 16.19 7.94
CA GLU A 279 -8.69 16.67 8.75
C GLU A 279 -8.23 17.37 10.03
N ILE A 280 -7.22 16.82 10.74
CA ILE A 280 -6.63 17.45 11.93
C ILE A 280 -6.03 18.81 11.56
N ILE A 281 -5.20 18.83 10.52
CA ILE A 281 -4.53 20.06 10.06
C ILE A 281 -5.56 21.11 9.65
N LYS A 282 -6.53 20.75 8.82
CA LYS A 282 -7.58 21.65 8.35
C LYS A 282 -8.36 22.24 9.51
N LYS A 283 -8.84 21.40 10.45
CA LYS A 283 -9.57 21.86 11.63
C LYS A 283 -8.78 22.89 12.45
N ARG A 284 -7.46 22.67 12.62
CA ARG A 284 -6.60 23.60 13.36
C ARG A 284 -6.44 24.92 12.66
N LEU A 285 -6.27 24.91 11.34
CA LEU A 285 -6.19 26.13 10.54
C LEU A 285 -7.49 26.93 10.61
N ASP A 286 -8.65 26.24 10.48
CA ASP A 286 -9.97 26.88 10.49
C ASP A 286 -10.24 27.63 11.81
N ILE A 287 -9.62 27.23 12.93
CA ILE A 287 -9.75 27.86 14.25
C ILE A 287 -8.48 28.63 14.68
N GLY A 288 -7.54 28.85 13.77
CA GLY A 288 -6.33 29.64 14.02
C GLY A 288 -5.29 29.01 14.94
N LEU A 289 -5.30 27.69 15.15
CA LEU A 289 -4.32 27.00 15.97
C LEU A 289 -3.03 26.68 15.21
N LEU A 290 -1.90 26.68 15.93
CA LEU A 290 -0.59 26.33 15.40
C LEU A 290 -0.51 24.83 15.03
N LEU A 291 0.33 24.50 14.04
CA LEU A 291 0.65 23.10 13.67
C LEU A 291 1.91 22.62 14.44
N ASP A 292 1.82 22.58 15.74
CA ASP A 292 2.90 22.18 16.66
C ASP A 292 2.92 20.66 16.95
N SER A 293 3.66 20.26 17.97
CA SER A 293 3.79 18.85 18.41
C SER A 293 2.46 18.20 18.79
N SER A 294 1.44 18.96 19.14
CA SER A 294 0.11 18.42 19.50
C SER A 294 -0.62 17.81 18.29
N VAL A 295 -0.28 18.21 17.06
CA VAL A 295 -0.74 17.52 15.84
C VAL A 295 -0.33 16.05 15.84
N GLY A 296 0.94 15.76 16.19
CA GLY A 296 1.46 14.40 16.26
C GLY A 296 0.79 13.56 17.34
N LEU A 297 0.53 14.15 18.51
CA LEU A 297 -0.20 13.50 19.59
C LEU A 297 -1.64 13.16 19.20
N GLU A 298 -2.37 14.14 18.66
CA GLU A 298 -3.75 13.96 18.23
C GLU A 298 -3.87 12.89 17.13
N PHE A 299 -2.97 12.94 16.15
CA PHE A 299 -2.91 11.96 15.08
C PHE A 299 -2.63 10.55 15.61
N GLN A 300 -1.62 10.38 16.47
CA GLN A 300 -1.30 9.10 17.09
C GLN A 300 -2.50 8.53 17.86
N ASN A 301 -3.17 9.33 18.67
CA ASN A 301 -4.32 8.90 19.48
C ASN A 301 -5.49 8.44 18.61
N LYS A 302 -5.74 9.10 17.47
CA LYS A 302 -6.83 8.76 16.57
C LYS A 302 -6.62 7.47 15.78
N ILE A 303 -5.37 7.15 15.38
CA ILE A 303 -5.18 6.08 14.39
C ILE A 303 -4.29 4.91 14.83
N LYS A 304 -3.44 5.07 15.84
CA LYS A 304 -2.47 4.04 16.21
C LYS A 304 -3.12 2.68 16.50
N HIS A 305 -4.19 2.68 17.28
CA HIS A 305 -4.92 1.44 17.60
C HIS A 305 -5.61 0.85 16.37
N LYS A 306 -6.17 1.69 15.48
CA LYS A 306 -6.82 1.23 14.24
C LYS A 306 -5.82 0.58 13.29
N ASN A 307 -4.66 1.21 13.11
CA ASN A 307 -3.59 0.68 12.28
C ASN A 307 -3.03 -0.63 12.85
N PHE A 308 -2.89 -0.74 14.17
CA PHE A 308 -2.44 -1.96 14.82
C PHE A 308 -3.42 -3.11 14.63
N ILE A 309 -4.73 -2.89 14.85
CA ILE A 309 -5.77 -3.89 14.65
C ILE A 309 -5.82 -4.34 13.18
N PHE A 310 -5.79 -3.39 12.24
CA PHE A 310 -5.85 -3.70 10.82
C PHE A 310 -4.62 -4.49 10.33
N SER A 311 -3.42 -4.10 10.77
CA SER A 311 -2.17 -4.82 10.46
C SER A 311 -2.20 -6.25 10.98
N ASN A 312 -2.63 -6.47 12.23
CA ASN A 312 -2.74 -7.80 12.80
C ASN A 312 -3.82 -8.64 12.10
N GLY A 313 -4.91 -8.02 11.62
CA GLY A 313 -5.92 -8.70 10.81
C GLY A 313 -5.35 -9.25 9.50
N ILE A 314 -4.51 -8.47 8.81
CA ILE A 314 -3.81 -8.93 7.59
C ILE A 314 -2.83 -10.07 7.93
N ASP A 315 -2.09 -9.94 9.03
CA ASP A 315 -1.16 -10.97 9.49
C ASP A 315 -1.89 -12.27 9.86
N LEU A 316 -3.06 -12.17 10.48
CA LEU A 316 -3.90 -13.33 10.80
C LEU A 316 -4.36 -14.07 9.55
N ILE A 317 -4.80 -13.36 8.51
CA ILE A 317 -5.16 -13.96 7.22
C ILE A 317 -3.96 -14.69 6.61
N HIS A 318 -2.78 -14.05 6.62
CA HIS A 318 -1.56 -14.69 6.13
C HIS A 318 -1.21 -15.97 6.91
N GLU A 319 -1.26 -15.95 8.25
CA GLU A 319 -0.99 -17.11 9.08
C GLU A 319 -2.00 -18.24 8.87
N PHE A 320 -3.27 -17.91 8.70
CA PHE A 320 -4.33 -18.85 8.40
C PHE A 320 -3.97 -19.72 7.18
N PHE A 321 -3.61 -19.10 6.05
CA PHE A 321 -3.20 -19.85 4.85
C PHE A 321 -1.84 -20.52 5.00
N ASN A 322 -0.96 -19.99 5.86
CA ASN A 322 0.33 -20.60 6.15
C ASN A 322 0.18 -21.91 6.96
N ILE A 323 -0.75 -21.97 7.91
CA ILE A 323 -1.09 -23.17 8.68
C ILE A 323 -1.66 -24.24 7.73
N GLU A 324 -2.64 -23.87 6.89
CA GLU A 324 -3.23 -24.80 5.93
C GLU A 324 -2.19 -25.41 4.98
N ARG A 325 -1.26 -24.58 4.51
CA ARG A 325 -0.13 -25.03 3.69
C ARG A 325 0.74 -26.06 4.42
N LYS A 326 1.04 -25.84 5.71
CA LYS A 326 1.88 -26.74 6.52
C LYS A 326 1.19 -28.06 6.83
N THR A 327 -0.09 -28.01 7.16
CA THR A 327 -0.88 -29.19 7.54
C THR A 327 -1.34 -30.02 6.34
N ARG A 328 -1.23 -29.46 5.11
CA ARG A 328 -1.74 -30.07 3.87
C ARG A 328 -3.23 -30.46 3.94
N THR A 329 -4.01 -29.76 4.79
CA THR A 329 -5.44 -29.99 4.94
C THR A 329 -6.21 -28.89 4.24
N ASN A 330 -7.44 -29.19 3.81
CA ASN A 330 -8.34 -28.22 3.17
C ASN A 330 -9.44 -27.76 4.14
N PHE A 331 -9.30 -28.07 5.42
CA PHE A 331 -10.35 -27.84 6.41
C PHE A 331 -10.61 -26.35 6.59
N LEU A 332 -9.55 -25.55 6.71
CA LEU A 332 -9.64 -24.11 6.90
C LEU A 332 -10.24 -23.41 5.67
N SER A 333 -9.79 -23.75 4.47
CA SER A 333 -10.36 -23.20 3.21
C SER A 333 -11.83 -23.58 3.05
N LYS A 334 -12.25 -24.80 3.41
CA LYS A 334 -13.67 -25.20 3.40
C LYS A 334 -14.49 -24.39 4.39
N SER A 335 -13.98 -24.17 5.61
CA SER A 335 -14.66 -23.35 6.63
C SER A 335 -14.81 -21.90 6.17
N VAL A 336 -13.77 -21.29 5.56
CA VAL A 336 -13.83 -19.95 4.98
C VAL A 336 -14.85 -19.89 3.86
N LYS A 337 -14.87 -20.91 2.95
CA LYS A 337 -15.84 -20.97 1.85
C LYS A 337 -17.27 -20.93 2.39
N LEU A 338 -17.58 -21.69 3.44
CA LEU A 338 -18.90 -21.73 4.08
C LEU A 338 -19.25 -20.37 4.72
N VAL A 339 -18.33 -19.77 5.44
CA VAL A 339 -18.55 -18.49 6.13
C VAL A 339 -18.73 -17.34 5.14
N VAL A 340 -17.85 -17.23 4.13
CA VAL A 340 -17.88 -16.12 3.16
C VAL A 340 -18.99 -16.30 2.10
N SER A 341 -19.53 -17.51 1.93
CA SER A 341 -20.69 -17.73 1.04
C SER A 341 -21.96 -17.04 1.55
N GLN A 342 -22.03 -16.68 2.85
CA GLN A 342 -23.13 -15.90 3.39
C GLN A 342 -23.06 -14.43 2.91
N PRO A 343 -24.12 -13.89 2.28
CA PRO A 343 -24.10 -12.53 1.68
C PRO A 343 -23.74 -11.43 2.69
N THR A 344 -24.22 -11.53 3.92
CA THR A 344 -23.97 -10.55 4.99
C THR A 344 -22.49 -10.50 5.37
N ILE A 345 -21.87 -11.66 5.51
CA ILE A 345 -20.44 -11.78 5.86
C ILE A 345 -19.56 -11.32 4.70
N ASN A 346 -19.91 -11.67 3.47
CA ASN A 346 -19.20 -11.20 2.28
C ASN A 346 -19.23 -9.68 2.16
N LYS A 347 -20.39 -9.02 2.41
CA LYS A 347 -20.52 -7.56 2.45
C LYS A 347 -19.67 -6.95 3.56
N MET A 348 -19.60 -7.59 4.72
CA MET A 348 -18.75 -7.14 5.84
C MET A 348 -17.26 -7.17 5.47
N PHE A 349 -16.77 -8.27 4.91
CA PHE A 349 -15.37 -8.37 4.43
C PHE A 349 -15.06 -7.36 3.33
N SER A 350 -15.97 -7.16 2.39
CA SER A 350 -15.84 -6.14 1.34
C SER A 350 -15.74 -4.73 1.93
N LYS A 351 -16.55 -4.41 2.96
CA LYS A 351 -16.52 -3.12 3.66
C LYS A 351 -15.20 -2.90 4.42
N ILE A 352 -14.69 -3.94 5.12
CA ILE A 352 -13.38 -3.88 5.79
C ILE A 352 -12.26 -3.65 4.77
N ALA A 353 -12.27 -4.36 3.64
CA ALA A 353 -11.27 -4.21 2.59
C ALA A 353 -11.30 -2.79 1.97
N ASP A 354 -12.49 -2.20 1.78
CA ASP A 354 -12.66 -0.86 1.24
C ASP A 354 -12.33 0.23 2.27
N LYS A 355 -12.95 0.20 3.45
CA LYS A 355 -12.87 1.27 4.45
C LYS A 355 -11.83 1.05 5.55
N GLY A 356 -11.35 -0.17 5.73
CA GLY A 356 -10.41 -0.55 6.79
C GLY A 356 -11.04 -0.74 8.17
N THR A 357 -12.35 -0.52 8.30
CA THR A 357 -13.11 -0.67 9.55
C THR A 357 -14.49 -1.24 9.27
N LEU A 358 -15.10 -1.86 10.29
CA LEU A 358 -16.49 -2.36 10.22
C LEU A 358 -17.53 -1.22 10.35
N PHE A 359 -17.14 -0.14 11.01
CA PHE A 359 -18.00 0.99 11.37
C PHE A 359 -17.54 2.28 10.74
#